data_1ac609ecddf045f31c3731789f9faf72
#
_entry.id   1ac609ecddf045f31c3731789f9faf72
#
_cell.length_a   1.000
_cell.length_b   1.000
_cell.length_c   1.000
_cell.angle_alpha   90.00
_cell.angle_beta   90.00
_cell.angle_gamma   90.00
#
_symmetry.space_group_name_H-M   'P 1'
#
loop_
_entity.id
_entity.type
_entity.pdbx_description
1 polymer ?
#
loop_
_entity_poly.entity_id
_entity_poly.type
_entity_poly.pdbx_seq_one_letter_code
_entity_poly.pdbx_strand_id
1 'polypeptide(L)'
;GPMAVKMLPGDVLILDFFCWHKGFSSDVSRTFYALRKGETKAPEEVQRYFDFVNGNIDMVLSAMKPGVHGWEINLLNHQRLIDFGVNDPGIATGHQLGRACHDGGTVLAAKKRGRLTEGIVRENEVYAIEPSCINGLVGAHIEDDIVVTKNGCELLSHRQKELYLIPYKEGVAEA
;
A
#
# COMPACT_ATOMS: atom_id res chain seq x y z
N GLY A 1 -4.38 9.98 -12.93
CA GLY A 1 -5.04 11.04 -12.18
C GLY A 1 -6.46 10.64 -11.81
N PRO A 2 -7.14 11.38 -10.91
CA PRO A 2 -8.48 11.02 -10.47
C PRO A 2 -9.46 11.00 -11.66
N MET A 3 -10.24 9.95 -11.74
CA MET A 3 -11.29 9.84 -12.74
C MET A 3 -12.55 10.56 -12.25
N ALA A 4 -13.23 11.30 -13.14
CA ALA A 4 -14.51 11.95 -12.83
C ALA A 4 -15.65 10.91 -12.80
N VAL A 5 -15.52 9.90 -11.94
CA VAL A 5 -16.48 8.81 -11.78
C VAL A 5 -17.13 8.93 -10.41
N LYS A 6 -18.44 8.81 -10.37
CA LYS A 6 -19.19 8.78 -9.11
C LYS A 6 -18.99 7.44 -8.43
N MET A 7 -18.62 7.43 -7.16
CA MET A 7 -18.58 6.24 -6.33
C MET A 7 -20.00 5.71 -6.10
N LEU A 8 -20.18 4.41 -6.27
CA LEU A 8 -21.45 3.70 -6.12
C LEU A 8 -21.37 2.67 -4.97
N PRO A 9 -22.51 2.25 -4.41
CA PRO A 9 -22.54 1.13 -3.47
C PRO A 9 -21.95 -0.13 -4.11
N GLY A 10 -21.02 -0.78 -3.42
CA GLY A 10 -20.28 -1.92 -3.91
C GLY A 10 -18.89 -1.61 -4.46
N ASP A 11 -18.55 -0.34 -4.62
CA ASP A 11 -17.21 0.04 -5.06
C ASP A 11 -16.18 -0.09 -3.94
N VAL A 12 -14.96 -0.41 -4.34
CA VAL A 12 -13.76 -0.24 -3.52
C VAL A 12 -13.16 1.12 -3.85
N LEU A 13 -12.95 1.92 -2.83
CA LEU A 13 -12.28 3.21 -2.94
C LEU A 13 -10.89 3.13 -2.31
N ILE A 14 -9.89 3.57 -3.04
CA ILE A 14 -8.54 3.77 -2.54
C ILE A 14 -8.32 5.29 -2.45
N LEU A 15 -8.02 5.77 -1.26
CA LEU A 15 -7.55 7.13 -1.03
C LEU A 15 -6.06 7.10 -0.81
N ASP A 16 -5.34 7.68 -1.73
CA ASP A 16 -3.90 7.79 -1.74
C ASP A 16 -3.54 9.27 -1.75
N PHE A 17 -2.85 9.73 -0.71
CA PHE A 17 -2.54 11.13 -0.50
C PHE A 17 -1.29 11.35 0.33
N PHE A 18 -0.65 12.46 0.06
CA PHE A 18 0.51 12.93 0.81
C PHE A 18 0.28 14.37 1.32
N CYS A 19 1.02 14.73 2.34
CA CYS A 19 1.07 16.12 2.80
C CYS A 19 2.48 16.53 3.20
N TRP A 20 2.75 17.83 3.11
CA TRP A 20 4.01 18.39 3.60
C TRP A 20 3.81 19.09 4.95
N HIS A 21 4.70 18.79 5.87
CA HIS A 21 4.79 19.49 7.14
C HIS A 21 6.24 19.80 7.46
N LYS A 22 6.55 21.07 7.71
CA LYS A 22 7.91 21.55 8.06
C LYS A 22 9.03 21.05 7.13
N GLY A 23 8.73 20.93 5.83
CA GLY A 23 9.69 20.53 4.81
C GLY A 23 9.88 19.03 4.63
N PHE A 24 9.04 18.19 5.24
CA PHE A 24 9.00 16.74 5.04
C PHE A 24 7.63 16.32 4.49
N SER A 25 7.63 15.28 3.67
CA SER A 25 6.43 14.65 3.13
C SER A 25 6.02 13.45 3.97
N SER A 26 4.71 13.20 4.06
CA SER A 26 4.14 11.88 4.36
C SER A 26 3.58 11.27 3.07
N ASP A 27 3.34 9.97 3.08
CA ASP A 27 2.65 9.27 1.99
C ASP A 27 1.84 8.10 2.55
N VAL A 28 0.53 8.16 2.41
CA VAL A 28 -0.35 7.16 3.01
C VAL A 28 -1.52 6.83 2.10
N SER A 29 -1.87 5.56 2.03
CA SER A 29 -3.05 5.11 1.32
C SER A 29 -3.95 4.24 2.18
N ARG A 30 -5.26 4.36 1.99
CA ARG A 30 -6.28 3.62 2.73
C ARG A 30 -7.33 3.07 1.79
N THR A 31 -7.75 1.84 2.05
CA THR A 31 -8.79 1.14 1.30
C THR A 31 -10.12 1.19 2.03
N PHE A 32 -11.17 1.49 1.28
CA PHE A 32 -12.56 1.58 1.75
C PHE A 32 -13.45 0.70 0.88
N TYR A 33 -14.54 0.23 1.45
CA TYR A 33 -15.62 -0.42 0.70
C TYR A 33 -16.95 0.30 0.96
N ALA A 34 -17.66 0.65 -0.11
CA ALA A 34 -18.99 1.25 -0.02
C ALA A 34 -20.04 0.15 0.10
N LEU A 35 -20.68 0.05 1.27
CA LEU A 35 -21.71 -0.96 1.52
C LEU A 35 -22.91 -0.78 0.57
N ARG A 36 -23.43 -1.89 0.06
CA ARG A 36 -24.71 -1.94 -0.63
C ARG A 36 -25.88 -1.89 0.36
N LYS A 37 -27.07 -1.63 -0.12
CA LYS A 37 -28.28 -1.67 0.72
C LYS A 37 -28.41 -3.01 1.44
N GLY A 38 -28.51 -2.96 2.77
CA GLY A 38 -28.64 -4.15 3.61
C GLY A 38 -27.33 -4.86 3.97
N GLU A 39 -26.20 -4.47 3.39
CA GLU A 39 -24.89 -4.99 3.80
C GLU A 39 -24.43 -4.38 5.13
N THR A 40 -23.85 -5.23 5.99
CA THR A 40 -23.20 -4.82 7.24
C THR A 40 -21.70 -5.10 7.24
N LYS A 41 -21.20 -5.80 6.20
CA LYS A 41 -19.79 -6.16 5.99
C LYS A 41 -19.48 -6.20 4.50
N ALA A 42 -18.22 -6.09 4.14
CA ALA A 42 -17.78 -6.26 2.77
C ALA A 42 -17.98 -7.72 2.30
N PRO A 43 -18.13 -7.97 0.98
CA PRO A 43 -18.05 -9.30 0.42
C PRO A 43 -16.74 -10.00 0.80
N GLU A 44 -16.78 -11.32 0.93
CA GLU A 44 -15.62 -12.13 1.33
C GLU A 44 -14.42 -11.93 0.39
N GLU A 45 -14.68 -11.78 -0.90
CA GLU A 45 -13.62 -11.52 -1.87
C GLU A 45 -12.90 -10.19 -1.59
N VAL A 46 -13.62 -9.10 -1.34
CA VAL A 46 -13.03 -7.79 -1.02
C VAL A 46 -12.22 -7.87 0.26
N GLN A 47 -12.78 -8.51 1.30
CA GLN A 47 -12.08 -8.72 2.58
C GLN A 47 -10.79 -9.52 2.37
N ARG A 48 -10.80 -10.57 1.56
CA ARG A 48 -9.64 -11.41 1.25
C ARG A 48 -8.49 -10.61 0.62
N TYR A 49 -8.78 -9.69 -0.31
CA TYR A 49 -7.76 -8.82 -0.90
C TYR A 49 -7.19 -7.85 0.12
N PHE A 50 -8.04 -7.26 0.95
CA PHE A 50 -7.60 -6.38 2.02
C PHE A 50 -6.70 -7.10 3.03
N ASP A 51 -7.10 -8.28 3.51
CA ASP A 51 -6.33 -9.09 4.46
C ASP A 51 -4.98 -9.52 3.87
N PHE A 52 -4.96 -9.87 2.58
CA PHE A 52 -3.74 -10.21 1.87
C PHE A 52 -2.76 -9.03 1.83
N VAL A 53 -3.21 -7.83 1.48
CA VAL A 53 -2.37 -6.62 1.45
C VAL A 53 -1.88 -6.27 2.86
N ASN A 54 -2.73 -6.38 3.87
CA ASN A 54 -2.33 -6.20 5.26
C ASN A 54 -1.22 -7.18 5.68
N GLY A 55 -1.33 -8.45 5.29
CA GLY A 55 -0.27 -9.45 5.51
C GLY A 55 1.03 -9.11 4.76
N ASN A 56 0.96 -8.39 3.64
CA ASN A 56 2.14 -7.91 2.93
C ASN A 56 2.81 -6.73 3.65
N ILE A 57 2.05 -5.84 4.29
CA ILE A 57 2.62 -4.84 5.22
C ILE A 57 3.40 -5.54 6.33
N ASP A 58 2.82 -6.57 6.98
CA ASP A 58 3.53 -7.32 8.04
C ASP A 58 4.81 -7.97 7.54
N MET A 59 4.79 -8.52 6.32
CA MET A 59 5.98 -9.10 5.69
C MET A 59 7.06 -8.03 5.48
N VAL A 60 6.71 -6.85 4.95
CA VAL A 60 7.67 -5.75 4.74
C VAL A 60 8.24 -5.30 6.08
N LEU A 61 7.40 -5.06 7.10
CA LEU A 61 7.84 -4.65 8.43
C LEU A 61 8.83 -5.66 9.04
N SER A 62 8.62 -6.96 8.83
CA SER A 62 9.51 -8.00 9.34
C SER A 62 10.85 -8.12 8.59
N ALA A 63 10.86 -7.76 7.31
CA ALA A 63 12.03 -7.89 6.44
C ALA A 63 12.87 -6.61 6.37
N MET A 64 12.28 -5.45 6.64
CA MET A 64 12.90 -4.13 6.49
C MET A 64 13.89 -3.86 7.61
N LYS A 65 15.19 -3.73 7.27
CA LYS A 65 16.28 -3.44 8.20
C LYS A 65 17.49 -2.90 7.44
N PRO A 66 18.48 -2.28 8.13
CA PRO A 66 19.72 -1.87 7.47
C PRO A 66 20.44 -3.03 6.79
N GLY A 67 20.97 -2.78 5.59
CA GLY A 67 21.75 -3.74 4.81
C GLY A 67 20.96 -4.49 3.74
N VAL A 68 19.62 -4.49 3.76
CA VAL A 68 18.82 -5.09 2.69
C VAL A 68 18.78 -4.20 1.45
N HIS A 69 18.70 -4.81 0.27
CA HIS A 69 18.49 -4.06 -0.97
C HIS A 69 17.00 -3.85 -1.24
N GLY A 70 16.65 -2.73 -1.88
CA GLY A 70 15.26 -2.44 -2.21
C GLY A 70 14.57 -3.54 -3.04
N TRP A 71 15.30 -4.15 -3.98
CA TRP A 71 14.76 -5.24 -4.80
C TRP A 71 14.50 -6.54 -4.00
N GLU A 72 15.20 -6.79 -2.88
CA GLU A 72 14.96 -7.97 -2.04
C GLU A 72 13.60 -7.90 -1.35
N ILE A 73 13.23 -6.73 -0.84
CA ILE A 73 11.90 -6.50 -0.26
C ILE A 73 10.82 -6.68 -1.32
N ASN A 74 11.03 -6.12 -2.51
CA ASN A 74 10.09 -6.28 -3.61
C ASN A 74 9.94 -7.75 -4.05
N LEU A 75 11.02 -8.52 -4.06
CA LEU A 75 10.99 -9.94 -4.43
C LEU A 75 10.08 -10.75 -3.50
N LEU A 76 10.14 -10.49 -2.19
CA LEU A 76 9.27 -11.14 -1.20
C LEU A 76 7.78 -10.81 -1.46
N ASN A 77 7.47 -9.53 -1.68
CA ASN A 77 6.11 -9.10 -2.00
C ASN A 77 5.63 -9.70 -3.33
N HIS A 78 6.48 -9.68 -4.35
CA HIS A 78 6.19 -10.21 -5.69
C HIS A 78 5.85 -11.71 -5.65
N GLN A 79 6.63 -12.51 -4.91
CA GLN A 79 6.36 -13.94 -4.77
C GLN A 79 4.99 -14.18 -4.12
N ARG A 80 4.67 -13.46 -3.06
CA ARG A 80 3.36 -13.56 -2.40
C ARG A 80 2.19 -13.19 -3.33
N LEU A 81 2.38 -12.18 -4.18
CA LEU A 81 1.38 -11.79 -5.18
C LEU A 81 1.15 -12.89 -6.22
N ILE A 82 2.22 -13.53 -6.71
CA ILE A 82 2.12 -14.68 -7.62
C ILE A 82 1.38 -15.84 -6.94
N ASP A 83 1.74 -16.18 -5.70
CA ASP A 83 1.11 -17.24 -4.93
C ASP A 83 -0.38 -16.94 -4.64
N PHE A 84 -0.75 -15.68 -4.54
CA PHE A 84 -2.15 -15.24 -4.41
C PHE A 84 -2.93 -15.31 -5.73
N GLY A 85 -2.26 -15.43 -6.88
CA GLY A 85 -2.85 -15.53 -8.20
C GLY A 85 -2.78 -14.27 -9.06
N VAL A 86 -1.92 -13.32 -8.72
CA VAL A 86 -1.67 -12.12 -9.55
C VAL A 86 -0.58 -12.44 -10.58
N ASN A 87 -0.93 -12.37 -11.88
CA ASN A 87 -0.06 -12.83 -12.97
C ASN A 87 1.10 -11.87 -13.30
N ASP A 88 0.96 -10.58 -13.08
CA ASP A 88 2.02 -9.59 -13.32
C ASP A 88 1.96 -8.46 -12.28
N PRO A 89 2.54 -8.66 -11.11
CA PRO A 89 2.59 -7.64 -10.09
C PRO A 89 3.67 -6.58 -10.44
N GLY A 90 3.39 -5.77 -11.44
CA GLY A 90 4.30 -4.73 -11.93
C GLY A 90 4.52 -3.54 -11.00
N ILE A 91 3.93 -3.54 -9.81
CA ILE A 91 3.90 -2.42 -8.86
C ILE A 91 5.12 -2.49 -7.93
N ALA A 92 5.67 -1.34 -7.57
CA ALA A 92 6.68 -1.24 -6.50
C ALA A 92 6.06 -1.61 -5.15
N THR A 93 6.89 -2.05 -4.22
CA THR A 93 6.49 -2.31 -2.83
C THR A 93 6.67 -1.09 -1.95
N GLY A 94 7.34 -0.06 -2.46
CA GLY A 94 7.57 1.20 -1.76
C GLY A 94 8.77 1.98 -2.29
N HIS A 95 9.01 3.12 -1.66
CA HIS A 95 10.09 4.02 -2.03
C HIS A 95 10.58 4.82 -0.83
N GLN A 96 11.77 5.41 -0.95
CA GLN A 96 12.28 6.31 0.06
C GLN A 96 11.46 7.61 0.07
N LEU A 97 11.14 8.05 1.28
CA LEU A 97 10.37 9.24 1.59
C LEU A 97 11.25 10.24 2.35
N GLY A 98 11.05 11.53 2.11
CA GLY A 98 11.81 12.55 2.78
C GLY A 98 11.29 13.96 2.54
N ARG A 99 12.06 14.83 1.93
CA ARG A 99 11.64 16.19 1.57
C ARG A 99 10.68 16.20 0.39
N ALA A 100 10.76 15.20 -0.45
CA ALA A 100 9.78 14.91 -1.48
C ALA A 100 9.08 13.60 -1.17
N CYS A 101 7.87 13.41 -1.67
CA CYS A 101 7.13 12.16 -1.60
C CYS A 101 7.97 11.03 -2.23
N HIS A 102 8.50 11.21 -3.44
CA HIS A 102 9.52 10.35 -4.04
C HIS A 102 10.89 11.06 -3.95
N ASP A 103 11.64 10.78 -2.90
CA ASP A 103 12.85 11.57 -2.56
C ASP A 103 14.12 11.11 -3.32
N GLY A 104 13.98 10.24 -4.34
CA GLY A 104 15.06 9.85 -5.24
C GLY A 104 16.10 8.87 -4.66
N GLY A 105 15.85 8.33 -3.47
CA GLY A 105 16.69 7.31 -2.83
C GLY A 105 16.35 5.89 -3.26
N THR A 106 16.54 4.93 -2.35
CA THR A 106 16.27 3.51 -2.61
C THR A 106 14.79 3.27 -2.91
N VAL A 107 14.50 2.51 -3.97
CA VAL A 107 13.15 2.09 -4.35
C VAL A 107 12.98 0.59 -4.11
N LEU A 108 11.88 0.22 -3.45
CA LEU A 108 11.51 -1.18 -3.18
C LEU A 108 10.76 -1.75 -4.39
N ALA A 109 11.48 -1.99 -5.47
CA ALA A 109 10.91 -2.44 -6.75
C ALA A 109 11.79 -3.50 -7.43
N ALA A 110 11.26 -4.11 -8.48
CA ALA A 110 11.98 -5.14 -9.23
C ALA A 110 13.32 -4.61 -9.76
N LYS A 111 14.38 -5.41 -9.65
CA LYS A 111 15.77 -5.05 -10.03
C LYS A 111 15.86 -4.49 -11.45
N LYS A 112 15.05 -5.00 -12.38
CA LYS A 112 14.95 -4.49 -13.76
C LYS A 112 14.50 -3.03 -13.90
N ARG A 113 13.95 -2.42 -12.84
CA ARG A 113 13.50 -1.00 -12.84
C ARG A 113 14.63 0.01 -12.70
N GLY A 114 15.85 -0.44 -12.46
CA GLY A 114 17.02 0.40 -12.53
C GLY A 114 17.80 0.55 -11.21
N ARG A 115 18.82 1.38 -11.26
CA ARG A 115 19.86 1.50 -10.21
C ARG A 115 19.34 1.80 -8.80
N LEU A 116 18.25 2.53 -8.68
CA LEU A 116 17.70 2.87 -7.34
C LEU A 116 17.18 1.66 -6.57
N THR A 117 16.84 0.56 -7.26
CA THR A 117 16.42 -0.69 -6.61
C THR A 117 17.58 -1.46 -6.00
N GLU A 118 18.82 -1.19 -6.42
CA GLU A 118 20.05 -1.77 -5.89
C GLU A 118 20.58 -0.98 -4.68
N GLY A 119 19.93 0.12 -4.32
CA GLY A 119 20.22 0.88 -3.12
C GLY A 119 20.09 -0.01 -1.88
N ILE A 120 20.92 0.29 -0.88
CA ILE A 120 20.95 -0.40 0.41
C ILE A 120 20.20 0.45 1.43
N VAL A 121 19.23 -0.15 2.09
CA VAL A 121 18.48 0.47 3.19
C VAL A 121 19.42 0.77 4.36
N ARG A 122 19.30 1.96 4.93
CA ARG A 122 20.15 2.43 6.03
C ARG A 122 19.31 2.85 7.23
N GLU A 123 19.93 2.81 8.40
CA GLU A 123 19.35 3.36 9.63
C GLU A 123 19.00 4.84 9.47
N ASN A 124 17.88 5.27 10.05
CA ASN A 124 17.28 6.61 9.99
C ASN A 124 16.72 7.03 8.62
N GLU A 125 16.71 6.16 7.62
CA GLU A 125 15.95 6.41 6.40
C GLU A 125 14.46 6.18 6.63
N VAL A 126 13.64 6.96 5.94
CA VAL A 126 12.17 6.85 5.97
C VAL A 126 11.69 6.31 4.63
N TYR A 127 10.71 5.43 4.67
CA TYR A 127 10.10 4.81 3.49
C TYR A 127 8.58 4.86 3.57
N ALA A 128 7.94 5.09 2.45
CA ALA A 128 6.57 4.66 2.21
C ALA A 128 6.59 3.19 1.79
N ILE A 129 5.83 2.34 2.47
CA ILE A 129 5.64 0.93 2.12
C ILE A 129 4.22 0.74 1.63
N GLU A 130 4.07 0.36 0.35
CA GLU A 130 2.82 0.45 -0.41
C GLU A 130 2.43 -0.84 -1.13
N PRO A 131 2.45 -2.02 -0.50
CA PRO A 131 2.02 -3.22 -1.18
C PRO A 131 0.58 -3.08 -1.64
N SER A 132 0.33 -3.45 -2.88
CA SER A 132 -1.01 -3.46 -3.45
C SER A 132 -1.31 -4.78 -4.14
N CYS A 133 -2.58 -5.13 -4.19
CA CYS A 133 -3.08 -6.30 -4.89
C CYS A 133 -4.37 -5.92 -5.60
N ILE A 134 -4.32 -5.78 -6.92
CA ILE A 134 -5.46 -5.40 -7.74
C ILE A 134 -5.61 -6.42 -8.87
N ASN A 135 -6.80 -6.98 -9.02
CA ASN A 135 -7.14 -7.92 -10.08
C ASN A 135 -8.52 -7.58 -10.66
N GLY A 136 -8.51 -6.94 -11.82
CA GLY A 136 -9.75 -6.50 -12.47
C GLY A 136 -10.50 -5.44 -11.65
N LEU A 137 -11.69 -5.80 -11.15
CA LEU A 137 -12.59 -4.89 -10.42
C LEU A 137 -12.43 -4.95 -8.90
N VAL A 138 -11.60 -5.87 -8.40
CA VAL A 138 -11.38 -6.05 -6.95
C VAL A 138 -9.92 -5.81 -6.64
N GLY A 139 -9.67 -5.16 -5.51
CA GLY A 139 -8.32 -4.92 -5.05
C GLY A 139 -8.25 -4.21 -3.72
N ALA A 140 -7.04 -4.12 -3.20
CA ALA A 140 -6.71 -3.32 -2.04
C ALA A 140 -5.32 -2.70 -2.22
N HIS A 141 -5.14 -1.56 -1.61
CA HIS A 141 -3.88 -0.85 -1.52
C HIS A 141 -3.80 -0.18 -0.15
N ILE A 142 -2.74 -0.46 0.58
CA ILE A 142 -2.46 0.14 1.88
C ILE A 142 -1.04 0.66 1.83
N GLU A 143 -0.85 1.87 2.28
CA GLU A 143 0.46 2.50 2.34
C GLU A 143 0.68 3.12 3.71
N ASP A 144 1.82 2.84 4.27
CA ASP A 144 2.24 3.33 5.57
C ASP A 144 3.68 3.85 5.54
N ASP A 145 3.93 4.92 6.28
CA ASP A 145 5.26 5.46 6.48
C ASP A 145 5.98 4.70 7.60
N ILE A 146 7.24 4.36 7.35
CA ILE A 146 8.13 3.72 8.32
C ILE A 146 9.45 4.45 8.45
N VAL A 147 10.08 4.37 9.61
CA VAL A 147 11.48 4.72 9.81
C VAL A 147 12.31 3.46 10.07
N VAL A 148 13.46 3.38 9.40
CA VAL A 148 14.40 2.27 9.60
C VAL A 148 15.20 2.52 10.88
N THR A 149 15.18 1.54 11.77
CA THR A 149 15.94 1.55 13.03
C THR A 149 17.20 0.69 12.91
N LYS A 150 18.01 0.66 13.94
CA LYS A 150 19.26 -0.14 13.97
C LYS A 150 19.04 -1.63 13.62
N ASN A 151 17.91 -2.22 14.02
CA ASN A 151 17.68 -3.67 13.90
C ASN A 151 16.42 -4.03 13.12
N GLY A 152 15.69 -3.07 12.57
CA GLY A 152 14.41 -3.27 11.90
C GLY A 152 13.80 -1.98 11.40
N CYS A 153 12.50 -1.80 11.57
CA CYS A 153 11.80 -0.56 11.29
C CYS A 153 10.61 -0.35 12.23
N GLU A 154 10.11 0.88 12.29
CA GLU A 154 8.96 1.28 13.10
C GLU A 154 7.97 2.08 12.24
N LEU A 155 6.67 1.89 12.49
CA LEU A 155 5.61 2.66 11.84
C LEU A 155 5.61 4.10 12.33
N LEU A 156 5.52 5.04 11.40
CA LEU A 156 5.28 6.47 11.66
C LEU A 156 3.81 6.85 11.47
N SER A 157 3.08 6.13 10.63
CA SER A 157 1.66 6.34 10.36
C SER A 157 0.76 5.41 11.17
N HIS A 158 -0.54 5.77 11.28
CA HIS A 158 -1.54 4.90 11.86
C HIS A 158 -1.96 3.84 10.86
N ARG A 159 -1.53 2.59 11.08
CA ARG A 159 -1.85 1.46 10.21
C ARG A 159 -3.35 1.21 10.13
N GLN A 160 -3.83 0.96 8.93
CA GLN A 160 -5.17 0.45 8.69
C GLN A 160 -5.22 -1.06 8.95
N LYS A 161 -5.74 -1.48 10.11
CA LYS A 161 -5.87 -2.91 10.49
C LYS A 161 -7.17 -3.54 10.02
N GLU A 162 -8.18 -2.73 9.74
CA GLU A 162 -9.51 -3.17 9.33
C GLU A 162 -9.93 -2.44 8.05
N LEU A 163 -10.66 -3.13 7.19
CA LEU A 163 -11.26 -2.51 6.01
C LEU A 163 -12.29 -1.46 6.45
N TYR A 164 -12.12 -0.22 5.99
CA TYR A 164 -13.06 0.85 6.31
C TYR A 164 -14.34 0.68 5.49
N LEU A 165 -15.48 0.69 6.17
CA LEU A 165 -16.79 0.54 5.56
C LEU A 165 -17.48 1.91 5.46
N ILE A 166 -17.90 2.27 4.25
CA ILE A 166 -18.71 3.46 4.01
C ILE A 166 -20.17 3.02 4.06
N PRO A 167 -20.98 3.52 5.03
CA PRO A 167 -22.37 3.12 5.17
C PRO A 167 -23.21 3.48 3.95
N TYR A 168 -24.15 2.59 3.58
CA TYR A 168 -25.14 2.90 2.55
C TYR A 168 -26.02 4.07 3.01
N LYS A 169 -26.28 5.01 2.09
CA LYS A 169 -27.23 6.11 2.29
C LYS A 169 -28.35 5.99 1.26
N GLU A 170 -29.60 6.10 1.71
CA GLU A 170 -30.75 6.13 0.80
C GLU A 170 -30.66 7.31 -0.18
N GLY A 171 -31.13 7.09 -1.41
CA GLY A 171 -31.07 8.10 -2.48
C GLY A 171 -29.75 8.15 -3.27
N VAL A 172 -28.80 7.28 -2.97
CA VAL A 172 -27.63 7.04 -3.82
C VAL A 172 -28.05 6.06 -4.93
N ALA A 173 -27.70 6.37 -6.20
CA ALA A 173 -27.96 5.47 -7.31
C ALA A 173 -27.24 4.12 -7.07
N GLU A 174 -27.96 3.03 -7.32
CA GLU A 174 -27.35 1.68 -7.37
C GLU A 174 -26.70 1.46 -8.75
N ALA A 175 -25.64 0.65 -8.77
CA ALA A 175 -24.91 0.32 -10.00
C ALA A 175 -25.73 -0.62 -10.89
#